data_88152bbd4e87cdffad433a73a4e6f155
#
_entry.id   88152bbd4e87cdffad433a73a4e6f155
#
_cell.length_a   1.000
_cell.length_b   1.000
_cell.length_c   1.000
_cell.angle_alpha   90.00
_cell.angle_beta   90.00
_cell.angle_gamma   90.00
#
_symmetry.space_group_name_H-M   'P 1'
#
loop_
_entity.id
_entity.type
_entity.pdbx_description
1 polymer ?
#
loop_
_entity_poly.entity_id
_entity_poly.type
_entity_poly.pdbx_seq_one_letter_code
_entity_poly.pdbx_strand_id
1 'polypeptide(L)'
;MKAARIYQRVSTEEQNLERQNALIEKAKAEGYYIAGVYKEKASGVRADRPVLNKLIADLQEGDVIIAEHIDRITRLPLAEAEKLVNRIREKGAFLSISGIIDLSQIQTDSDIAKIVLDSIQTMLLKIAMQTARDDYEQHRRRQMAGIAEAKKKGHYKGRQADTEIHGRIIALRPNNTLQETAKLAGCS
;
A
#
# COMPACT_ATOMS: atom_id res chain seq x y z
N MET A 1 26.36 7.45 11.19
CA MET A 1 25.60 7.02 10.00
C MET A 1 24.19 6.78 10.44
N LYS A 2 23.18 7.43 9.84
CA LYS A 2 21.78 7.25 10.23
C LYS A 2 21.28 5.91 9.70
N ALA A 3 20.56 5.14 10.51
CA ALA A 3 19.97 3.88 10.07
C ALA A 3 18.63 4.14 9.34
N ALA A 4 18.46 3.49 8.19
CA ALA A 4 17.24 3.58 7.39
C ALA A 4 16.55 2.23 7.32
N ARG A 5 15.21 2.25 7.45
CA ARG A 5 14.33 1.11 7.22
C ARG A 5 13.46 1.40 6.02
N ILE A 6 13.62 0.61 4.98
CA ILE A 6 12.89 0.83 3.72
C ILE A 6 11.57 0.10 3.79
N TYR A 7 10.49 0.83 3.55
CA TYR A 7 9.16 0.27 3.47
C TYR A 7 8.62 0.28 2.04
N GLN A 8 8.17 -0.89 1.60
CA GLN A 8 7.68 -1.10 0.24
C GLN A 8 6.33 -1.81 0.28
N ARG A 9 5.29 -1.13 -0.22
CA ARG A 9 3.97 -1.72 -0.38
C ARG A 9 3.69 -2.01 -1.85
N VAL A 10 3.41 -3.27 -2.15
CA VAL A 10 3.19 -3.76 -3.52
C VAL A 10 1.77 -4.30 -3.67
N SER A 11 1.20 -4.18 -4.88
CA SER A 11 -0.07 -4.81 -5.25
C SER A 11 0.15 -6.14 -6.01
N THR A 12 1.25 -6.25 -6.78
CA THR A 12 1.65 -7.45 -7.55
C THR A 12 3.17 -7.60 -7.50
N GLU A 13 3.68 -8.83 -7.59
CA GLU A 13 5.10 -9.16 -7.36
C GLU A 13 6.05 -8.72 -8.48
N GLU A 14 5.61 -8.73 -9.74
CA GLU A 14 6.52 -8.63 -10.89
C GLU A 14 6.99 -7.20 -11.27
N GLN A 15 6.25 -6.16 -10.95
CA GLN A 15 6.58 -4.79 -11.40
C GLN A 15 7.52 -4.00 -10.49
N ASN A 16 8.11 -4.62 -9.46
CA ASN A 16 8.67 -3.88 -8.33
C ASN A 16 10.18 -4.05 -8.06
N LEU A 17 10.86 -5.03 -8.64
CA LEU A 17 12.27 -5.29 -8.31
C LEU A 17 13.18 -4.11 -8.67
N GLU A 18 13.04 -3.53 -9.85
CA GLU A 18 13.87 -2.41 -10.31
C GLU A 18 13.62 -1.15 -9.46
N ARG A 19 12.36 -0.79 -9.19
CA ARG A 19 12.02 0.36 -8.34
C ARG A 19 12.45 0.16 -6.89
N GLN A 20 12.40 -1.07 -6.41
CA GLN A 20 12.86 -1.43 -5.07
C GLN A 20 14.36 -1.23 -4.93
N ASN A 21 15.13 -1.69 -5.90
CA ASN A 21 16.57 -1.53 -5.92
C ASN A 21 16.96 -0.05 -6.04
N ALA A 22 16.27 0.71 -6.88
CA ALA A 22 16.52 2.13 -7.03
C ALA A 22 16.34 2.92 -5.72
N LEU A 23 15.31 2.59 -4.92
CA LEU A 23 15.10 3.23 -3.62
C LEU A 23 16.21 2.89 -2.61
N ILE A 24 16.67 1.64 -2.61
CA ILE A 24 17.78 1.19 -1.76
C ILE A 24 19.07 1.89 -2.15
N GLU A 25 19.41 1.90 -3.44
CA GLU A 25 20.62 2.55 -3.94
C GLU A 25 20.61 4.06 -3.69
N LYS A 26 19.45 4.72 -3.86
CA LYS A 26 19.27 6.12 -3.51
C LYS A 26 19.56 6.37 -2.02
N ALA A 27 18.98 5.57 -1.13
CA ALA A 27 19.18 5.71 0.31
C ALA A 27 20.66 5.51 0.69
N LYS A 28 21.36 4.54 0.08
CA LYS A 28 22.80 4.34 0.28
C LYS A 28 23.62 5.55 -0.22
N ALA A 29 23.28 6.09 -1.40
CA ALA A 29 23.95 7.27 -1.96
C ALA A 29 23.75 8.52 -1.07
N GLU A 30 22.64 8.63 -0.37
CA GLU A 30 22.35 9.66 0.62
C GLU A 30 23.05 9.39 1.99
N GLY A 31 23.86 8.33 2.09
CA GLY A 31 24.68 8.01 3.27
C GLY A 31 23.94 7.27 4.38
N TYR A 32 22.78 6.65 4.10
CA TYR A 32 22.08 5.83 5.07
C TYR A 32 22.64 4.40 5.15
N TYR A 33 22.68 3.86 6.37
CA TYR A 33 22.86 2.42 6.59
C TYR A 33 21.48 1.75 6.51
N ILE A 34 21.32 0.75 5.67
CA ILE A 34 20.05 0.04 5.50
C ILE A 34 19.91 -1.02 6.61
N ALA A 35 19.16 -0.71 7.64
CA ALA A 35 18.90 -1.61 8.77
C ALA A 35 17.84 -2.68 8.49
N GLY A 36 17.01 -2.47 7.46
CA GLY A 36 16.02 -3.46 7.04
C GLY A 36 15.18 -3.01 5.86
N VAL A 37 14.62 -4.00 5.15
CA VAL A 37 13.69 -3.79 4.03
C VAL A 37 12.41 -4.56 4.33
N TYR A 38 11.30 -3.84 4.39
CA TYR A 38 9.99 -4.34 4.77
C TYR A 38 9.04 -4.30 3.57
N LYS A 39 8.72 -5.48 3.04
CA LYS A 39 7.86 -5.63 1.86
C LYS A 39 6.49 -6.13 2.28
N GLU A 40 5.45 -5.43 1.88
CA GLU A 40 4.08 -5.76 2.22
C GLU A 40 3.16 -5.81 1.01
N LYS A 41 2.40 -6.91 0.89
CA LYS A 41 1.34 -7.05 -0.10
C LYS A 41 0.01 -6.71 0.56
N ALA A 42 -0.34 -5.42 0.57
CA ALA A 42 -1.56 -4.94 1.20
C ALA A 42 -2.12 -3.71 0.51
N SER A 43 -3.40 -3.42 0.74
CA SER A 43 -4.02 -2.15 0.33
C SER A 43 -3.65 -1.03 1.29
N GLY A 44 -3.33 0.16 0.77
CA GLY A 44 -3.01 1.35 1.57
C GLY A 44 -4.18 1.90 2.42
N VAL A 45 -5.42 1.43 2.15
CA VAL A 45 -6.63 1.80 2.92
C VAL A 45 -6.95 0.83 4.06
N ARG A 46 -6.16 -0.22 4.26
CA ARG A 46 -6.32 -1.13 5.40
C ARG A 46 -5.46 -0.66 6.56
N ALA A 47 -6.04 -0.63 7.76
CA ALA A 47 -5.32 -0.36 9.01
C ALA A 47 -4.49 -1.57 9.46
N ASP A 48 -4.99 -2.78 9.20
CA ASP A 48 -4.29 -4.02 9.51
C ASP A 48 -3.18 -4.29 8.48
N ARG A 49 -1.95 -4.00 8.90
CA ARG A 49 -0.74 -4.08 8.08
C ARG A 49 0.40 -4.68 8.92
N PRO A 50 0.49 -5.99 8.97
CA PRO A 50 1.40 -6.70 9.87
C PRO A 50 2.87 -6.32 9.64
N VAL A 51 3.29 -6.15 8.37
CA VAL A 51 4.68 -5.81 8.06
C VAL A 51 5.01 -4.37 8.44
N LEU A 52 4.09 -3.41 8.21
CA LEU A 52 4.26 -2.04 8.67
C LEU A 52 4.28 -1.97 10.21
N ASN A 53 3.42 -2.71 10.88
CA ASN A 53 3.41 -2.78 12.34
C ASN A 53 4.70 -3.39 12.88
N LYS A 54 5.24 -4.42 12.22
CA LYS A 54 6.56 -4.98 12.55
C LYS A 54 7.66 -3.94 12.36
N LEU A 55 7.68 -3.22 11.24
CA LEU A 55 8.64 -2.15 11.00
C LEU A 55 8.61 -1.14 12.15
N ILE A 56 7.41 -0.67 12.54
CA ILE A 56 7.25 0.31 13.63
C ILE A 56 7.72 -0.27 14.97
N ALA A 57 7.49 -1.57 15.23
CA ALA A 57 7.97 -2.22 16.43
C ALA A 57 9.51 -2.28 16.50
N ASP A 58 10.14 -2.53 15.34
CA ASP A 58 11.61 -2.64 15.18
C ASP A 58 12.35 -1.28 15.20
N LEU A 59 11.61 -0.13 15.16
CA LEU A 59 12.22 1.21 15.15
C LEU A 59 13.03 1.48 16.43
N GLN A 60 14.19 2.10 16.23
CA GLN A 60 15.03 2.67 17.27
C GLN A 60 15.02 4.20 17.14
N GLU A 61 15.40 4.89 18.21
CA GLU A 61 15.56 6.35 18.22
C GLU A 61 16.58 6.77 17.15
N GLY A 62 16.22 7.76 16.34
CA GLY A 62 17.04 8.26 15.24
C GLY A 62 16.93 7.47 13.93
N ASP A 63 16.19 6.34 13.89
CA ASP A 63 15.92 5.61 12.65
C ASP A 63 15.10 6.45 11.67
N VAL A 64 15.32 6.21 10.36
CA VAL A 64 14.55 6.85 9.30
C VAL A 64 13.78 5.81 8.49
N ILE A 65 12.45 5.94 8.44
CA ILE A 65 11.65 5.16 7.50
C ILE A 65 11.70 5.83 6.14
N ILE A 66 12.14 5.10 5.11
CA ILE A 66 12.15 5.58 3.73
C ILE A 66 11.07 4.85 2.94
N ALA A 67 10.21 5.64 2.26
CA ALA A 67 9.21 5.13 1.33
C ALA A 67 9.17 5.96 0.04
N GLU A 68 8.79 5.32 -1.08
CA GLU A 68 8.74 5.96 -2.40
C GLU A 68 7.76 7.15 -2.41
N HIS A 69 6.55 6.95 -1.86
CA HIS A 69 5.50 7.96 -1.76
C HIS A 69 4.72 7.76 -0.47
N ILE A 70 4.05 8.81 -0.01
CA ILE A 70 3.22 8.76 1.20
C ILE A 70 2.06 7.76 1.06
N ASP A 71 1.54 7.54 -0.15
CA ASP A 71 0.50 6.57 -0.43
C ASP A 71 0.95 5.11 -0.20
N ARG A 72 2.26 4.83 -0.15
CA ARG A 72 2.80 3.54 0.29
C ARG A 72 2.61 3.36 1.79
N ILE A 73 2.82 4.43 2.55
CA ILE A 73 2.65 4.42 4.00
C ILE A 73 1.17 4.38 4.37
N THR A 74 0.33 5.27 3.80
CA THR A 74 -1.08 5.34 4.18
C THR A 74 -1.97 5.95 3.09
N ARG A 75 -3.22 5.51 3.04
CA ARG A 75 -4.37 6.11 2.35
C ARG A 75 -5.59 6.10 3.27
N LEU A 76 -5.35 6.00 4.56
CA LEU A 76 -6.38 6.07 5.59
C LEU A 76 -6.97 7.48 5.67
N PRO A 77 -8.14 7.67 6.28
CA PRO A 77 -8.63 8.99 6.68
C PRO A 77 -7.57 9.73 7.50
N LEU A 78 -7.52 11.07 7.36
CA LEU A 78 -6.43 11.89 7.91
C LEU A 78 -6.17 11.62 9.40
N ALA A 79 -7.22 11.54 10.22
CA ALA A 79 -7.09 11.29 11.66
C ALA A 79 -6.40 9.95 12.00
N GLU A 80 -6.64 8.90 11.19
CA GLU A 80 -5.99 7.60 11.37
C GLU A 80 -4.55 7.62 10.82
N ALA A 81 -4.32 8.34 9.73
CA ALA A 81 -3.01 8.53 9.15
C ALA A 81 -2.09 9.33 10.10
N GLU A 82 -2.62 10.36 10.79
CA GLU A 82 -1.91 11.11 11.82
C GLU A 82 -1.52 10.23 13.01
N LYS A 83 -2.42 9.36 13.48
CA LYS A 83 -2.10 8.39 14.53
C LYS A 83 -0.94 7.48 14.15
N LEU A 84 -0.91 7.02 12.90
CA LEU A 84 0.19 6.21 12.39
C LEU A 84 1.52 6.97 12.41
N VAL A 85 1.54 8.21 11.92
CA VAL A 85 2.76 9.05 11.91
C VAL A 85 3.21 9.38 13.33
N ASN A 86 2.28 9.66 14.25
CA ASN A 86 2.61 9.92 15.64
C ASN A 86 3.26 8.70 16.31
N ARG A 87 2.77 7.48 16.08
CA ARG A 87 3.41 6.25 16.57
C ARG A 87 4.86 6.11 16.10
N ILE A 88 5.18 6.55 14.88
CA ILE A 88 6.56 6.57 14.37
C ILE A 88 7.40 7.60 15.13
N ARG A 89 6.85 8.81 15.32
CA ARG A 89 7.52 9.90 16.05
C ARG A 89 7.74 9.59 17.53
N GLU A 90 6.78 8.91 18.18
CA GLU A 90 6.90 8.45 19.58
C GLU A 90 8.06 7.48 19.81
N LYS A 91 8.49 6.80 18.73
CA LYS A 91 9.71 5.97 18.73
C LYS A 91 11.00 6.79 18.51
N GLY A 92 10.92 8.10 18.40
CA GLY A 92 12.05 8.96 18.04
C GLY A 92 12.54 8.78 16.61
N ALA A 93 11.70 8.20 15.72
CA ALA A 93 12.05 7.93 14.33
C ALA A 93 11.47 8.99 13.39
N PHE A 94 12.06 9.11 12.21
CA PHE A 94 11.70 10.07 11.18
C PHE A 94 11.08 9.37 9.96
N LEU A 95 10.33 10.13 9.17
CA LEU A 95 9.71 9.64 7.94
C LEU A 95 10.24 10.44 6.74
N SER A 96 11.00 9.80 5.87
CA SER A 96 11.53 10.36 4.64
C SER A 96 10.73 9.81 3.44
N ILE A 97 10.06 10.69 2.72
CA ILE A 97 9.20 10.37 1.57
C ILE A 97 9.74 11.09 0.35
N SER A 98 9.96 10.36 -0.74
CA SER A 98 10.35 10.99 -2.00
C SER A 98 9.30 12.00 -2.45
N GLY A 99 9.77 13.21 -2.81
CA GLY A 99 8.90 14.32 -3.20
C GLY A 99 8.36 15.18 -2.06
N ILE A 100 8.66 14.84 -0.80
CA ILE A 100 8.42 15.71 0.36
C ILE A 100 9.78 16.16 0.89
N ILE A 101 9.95 17.47 1.05
CA ILE A 101 11.21 18.03 1.60
C ILE A 101 11.33 17.54 3.05
N ASP A 102 12.47 16.94 3.37
CA ASP A 102 12.81 16.55 4.75
C ASP A 102 13.51 17.70 5.46
N LEU A 103 12.74 18.46 6.25
CA LEU A 103 13.26 19.58 7.03
C LEU A 103 13.94 19.15 8.33
N SER A 104 13.83 17.88 8.73
CA SER A 104 14.47 17.37 9.94
C SER A 104 16.01 17.33 9.84
N GLN A 105 16.53 17.44 8.64
CA GLN A 105 17.97 17.46 8.35
C GLN A 105 18.60 18.86 8.53
N ILE A 106 17.78 19.91 8.63
CA ILE A 106 18.27 21.27 8.79
C ILE A 106 18.76 21.45 10.22
N GLN A 107 20.07 21.64 10.34
CA GLN A 107 20.69 21.95 11.65
C GLN A 107 20.48 23.41 11.97
N THR A 108 20.00 23.70 13.17
CA THR A 108 19.87 25.05 13.71
C THR A 108 20.06 25.03 15.22
N ASP A 109 20.72 26.03 15.75
CA ASP A 109 20.94 26.22 17.19
C ASP A 109 19.75 26.93 17.87
N SER A 110 18.83 27.48 17.08
CA SER A 110 17.65 28.19 17.59
C SER A 110 16.50 27.21 17.88
N ASP A 111 16.05 27.17 19.11
CA ASP A 111 14.89 26.35 19.50
C ASP A 111 13.60 26.81 18.80
N ILE A 112 13.45 28.13 18.57
CA ILE A 112 12.32 28.67 17.80
C ILE A 112 12.35 28.15 16.37
N ALA A 113 13.54 28.14 15.72
CA ALA A 113 13.67 27.63 14.37
C ALA A 113 13.36 26.13 14.30
N LYS A 114 13.75 25.32 15.30
CA LYS A 114 13.38 23.90 15.39
C LYS A 114 11.86 23.71 15.45
N ILE A 115 11.17 24.48 16.29
CA ILE A 115 9.71 24.44 16.41
C ILE A 115 9.03 24.77 15.08
N VAL A 116 9.51 25.82 14.39
CA VAL A 116 8.97 26.23 13.08
C VAL A 116 9.19 25.14 12.04
N LEU A 117 10.40 24.60 11.93
CA LEU A 117 10.73 23.53 10.98
C LEU A 117 9.89 22.28 11.20
N ASP A 118 9.71 21.84 12.46
CA ASP A 118 8.87 20.69 12.79
C ASP A 118 7.39 20.94 12.47
N SER A 119 6.91 22.17 12.72
CA SER A 119 5.54 22.58 12.37
C SER A 119 5.30 22.54 10.86
N ILE A 120 6.24 23.05 10.07
CA ILE A 120 6.18 23.03 8.60
C ILE A 120 6.24 21.58 8.10
N GLN A 121 7.17 20.76 8.61
CA GLN A 121 7.27 19.34 8.26
C GLN A 121 5.97 18.58 8.54
N THR A 122 5.36 18.84 9.70
CA THR A 122 4.08 18.27 10.08
C THR A 122 2.97 18.68 9.11
N MET A 123 2.91 19.95 8.74
CA MET A 123 1.93 20.46 7.78
C MET A 123 2.10 19.83 6.39
N LEU A 124 3.33 19.73 5.89
CA LEU A 124 3.63 19.10 4.61
C LEU A 124 3.20 17.64 4.58
N LEU A 125 3.46 16.88 5.64
CA LEU A 125 3.01 15.49 5.77
C LEU A 125 1.49 15.38 5.79
N LYS A 126 0.78 16.25 6.51
CA LYS A 126 -0.69 16.27 6.53
C LYS A 126 -1.29 16.53 5.15
N ILE A 127 -0.76 17.52 4.44
CA ILE A 127 -1.21 17.84 3.07
C ILE A 127 -0.97 16.63 2.16
N ALA A 128 0.22 16.03 2.21
CA ALA A 128 0.54 14.87 1.38
C ALA A 128 -0.36 13.66 1.69
N MET A 129 -0.66 13.38 2.97
CA MET A 129 -1.57 12.31 3.38
C MET A 129 -3.00 12.57 2.87
N GLN A 130 -3.50 13.81 2.99
CA GLN A 130 -4.82 14.17 2.49
C GLN A 130 -4.89 14.05 0.96
N THR A 131 -3.89 14.54 0.24
CA THR A 131 -3.81 14.39 -1.22
C THR A 131 -3.84 12.93 -1.64
N ALA A 132 -3.05 12.06 -0.99
CA ALA A 132 -3.04 10.63 -1.30
C ALA A 132 -4.41 9.96 -1.02
N ARG A 133 -5.16 10.43 -0.04
CA ARG A 133 -6.52 9.98 0.24
C ARG A 133 -7.50 10.45 -0.82
N ASP A 134 -7.46 11.72 -1.19
CA ASP A 134 -8.33 12.33 -2.19
C ASP A 134 -8.14 11.67 -3.56
N ASP A 135 -6.91 11.44 -3.97
CA ASP A 135 -6.56 10.72 -5.20
C ASP A 135 -7.16 9.31 -5.21
N TYR A 136 -7.02 8.58 -4.10
CA TYR A 136 -7.61 7.25 -3.98
C TYR A 136 -9.14 7.29 -4.11
N GLU A 137 -9.81 8.23 -3.45
CA GLU A 137 -11.26 8.38 -3.50
C GLU A 137 -11.77 8.79 -4.89
N GLN A 138 -11.04 9.67 -5.56
CA GLN A 138 -11.34 10.05 -6.94
C GLN A 138 -11.19 8.87 -7.91
N HIS A 139 -10.11 8.10 -7.79
CA HIS A 139 -9.92 6.88 -8.59
C HIS A 139 -11.03 5.88 -8.36
N ARG A 140 -11.42 5.65 -7.10
CA ARG A 140 -12.52 4.75 -6.76
C ARG A 140 -13.85 5.21 -7.33
N ARG A 141 -14.16 6.52 -7.22
CA ARG A 141 -15.38 7.09 -7.82
C ARG A 141 -15.43 6.90 -9.33
N ARG A 142 -14.33 7.19 -10.04
CA ARG A 142 -14.23 6.98 -11.50
C ARG A 142 -14.39 5.50 -11.88
N GLN A 143 -13.77 4.60 -11.14
CA GLN A 143 -13.92 3.16 -11.35
C GLN A 143 -15.36 2.69 -11.17
N MET A 144 -16.03 3.11 -10.11
CA MET A 144 -17.43 2.75 -9.85
C MET A 144 -18.38 3.31 -10.92
N ALA A 145 -18.17 4.54 -11.37
CA ALA A 145 -18.92 5.13 -12.46
C ALA A 145 -18.73 4.35 -13.77
N GLY A 146 -17.48 3.99 -14.12
CA GLY A 146 -17.19 3.17 -15.29
C GLY A 146 -17.83 1.77 -15.24
N ILE A 147 -17.80 1.13 -14.05
CA ILE A 147 -18.48 -0.16 -13.83
C ILE A 147 -19.99 -0.02 -14.01
N ALA A 148 -20.59 1.04 -13.46
CA ALA A 148 -22.04 1.28 -13.59
C ALA A 148 -22.45 1.49 -15.06
N GLU A 149 -21.66 2.24 -15.81
CA GLU A 149 -21.90 2.46 -17.23
C GLU A 149 -21.71 1.18 -18.06
N ALA A 150 -20.64 0.40 -17.79
CA ALA A 150 -20.41 -0.87 -18.44
C ALA A 150 -21.52 -1.90 -18.16
N LYS A 151 -22.07 -1.90 -16.94
CA LYS A 151 -23.25 -2.71 -16.60
C LYS A 151 -24.49 -2.29 -17.40
N LYS A 152 -24.75 -0.98 -17.55
CA LYS A 152 -25.85 -0.47 -18.39
C LYS A 152 -25.72 -0.89 -19.86
N LYS A 153 -24.47 -0.92 -20.36
CA LYS A 153 -24.15 -1.37 -21.73
C LYS A 153 -24.14 -2.89 -21.88
N GLY A 154 -24.42 -3.67 -20.83
CA GLY A 154 -24.47 -5.14 -20.86
C GLY A 154 -23.11 -5.83 -20.99
N HIS A 155 -21.99 -5.13 -20.71
CA HIS A 155 -20.66 -5.74 -20.76
C HIS A 155 -20.38 -6.74 -19.63
N TYR A 156 -21.11 -6.67 -18.51
CA TYR A 156 -21.01 -7.60 -17.40
C TYR A 156 -22.03 -8.74 -17.55
N LYS A 157 -21.70 -9.70 -18.42
CA LYS A 157 -22.56 -10.89 -18.67
C LYS A 157 -22.33 -12.04 -17.69
N GLY A 158 -21.39 -11.88 -16.73
CA GLY A 158 -20.95 -12.96 -15.86
C GLY A 158 -20.09 -14.01 -16.59
N ARG A 159 -19.82 -15.11 -15.92
CA ARG A 159 -19.18 -16.29 -16.55
C ARG A 159 -20.19 -16.89 -17.53
N GLN A 160 -19.81 -17.06 -18.78
CA GLN A 160 -20.65 -17.80 -19.73
C GLN A 160 -20.81 -19.25 -19.27
N ALA A 161 -22.05 -19.75 -19.36
CA ALA A 161 -22.31 -21.13 -19.07
C ALA A 161 -21.61 -22.02 -20.10
N ASP A 162 -20.90 -23.02 -19.63
CA ASP A 162 -20.35 -24.06 -20.50
C ASP A 162 -21.49 -25.00 -20.88
N THR A 163 -22.09 -24.73 -22.04
CA THR A 163 -23.25 -25.48 -22.55
C THR A 163 -22.90 -26.93 -22.84
N GLU A 164 -21.64 -27.24 -23.14
CA GLU A 164 -21.17 -28.62 -23.41
C GLU A 164 -21.11 -29.42 -22.11
N ILE A 165 -20.52 -28.87 -21.05
CA ILE A 165 -20.53 -29.48 -19.73
C ILE A 165 -21.95 -29.63 -19.20
N HIS A 166 -22.79 -28.59 -19.35
CA HIS A 166 -24.20 -28.64 -18.95
C HIS A 166 -24.96 -29.77 -19.67
N GLY A 167 -24.76 -29.93 -20.99
CA GLY A 167 -25.37 -30.98 -21.77
C GLY A 167 -24.92 -32.38 -21.28
N ARG A 168 -23.63 -32.55 -21.00
CA ARG A 168 -23.10 -33.82 -20.42
C ARG A 168 -23.70 -34.12 -19.04
N ILE A 169 -23.81 -33.10 -18.16
CA ILE A 169 -24.41 -33.27 -16.84
C ILE A 169 -25.87 -33.70 -16.94
N ILE A 170 -26.67 -33.06 -17.82
CA ILE A 170 -28.07 -33.38 -18.01
C ILE A 170 -28.23 -34.83 -18.54
N ALA A 171 -27.39 -35.28 -19.46
CA ALA A 171 -27.42 -36.59 -20.02
C ALA A 171 -27.02 -37.68 -19.01
N LEU A 172 -26.04 -37.40 -18.16
CA LEU A 172 -25.49 -38.36 -17.20
C LEU A 172 -26.30 -38.45 -15.88
N ARG A 173 -26.94 -37.37 -15.46
CA ARG A 173 -27.60 -37.24 -14.16
C ARG A 173 -28.72 -38.28 -13.88
N PRO A 174 -29.54 -38.70 -14.86
CA PRO A 174 -30.61 -39.68 -14.59
C PRO A 174 -30.09 -41.06 -14.11
N ASN A 175 -28.89 -41.43 -14.52
CA ASN A 175 -28.35 -42.79 -14.27
C ASN A 175 -27.15 -42.80 -13.32
N ASN A 176 -26.73 -41.66 -12.75
CA ASN A 176 -25.54 -41.55 -11.93
C ASN A 176 -25.78 -40.70 -10.70
N THR A 177 -25.00 -40.96 -9.64
CA THR A 177 -24.95 -40.07 -8.45
C THR A 177 -24.33 -38.71 -8.78
N LEU A 178 -24.46 -37.72 -7.89
CA LEU A 178 -23.84 -36.39 -8.07
C LEU A 178 -22.34 -36.47 -8.25
N GLN A 179 -21.65 -37.32 -7.47
CA GLN A 179 -20.20 -37.46 -7.52
C GLN A 179 -19.74 -38.12 -8.82
N GLU A 180 -20.45 -39.17 -9.25
CA GLU A 180 -20.16 -39.86 -10.53
C GLU A 180 -20.44 -38.91 -11.72
N THR A 181 -21.55 -38.21 -11.69
CA THR A 181 -21.87 -37.21 -12.73
C THR A 181 -20.80 -36.14 -12.85
N ALA A 182 -20.32 -35.56 -11.73
CA ALA A 182 -19.25 -34.55 -11.71
C ALA A 182 -17.96 -35.12 -12.30
N LYS A 183 -17.56 -36.33 -11.90
CA LYS A 183 -16.35 -36.98 -12.40
C LYS A 183 -16.43 -37.31 -13.90
N LEU A 184 -17.57 -37.82 -14.37
CA LEU A 184 -17.77 -38.17 -15.79
C LEU A 184 -17.95 -36.93 -16.68
N ALA A 185 -18.57 -35.87 -16.17
CA ALA A 185 -18.71 -34.61 -16.88
C ALA A 185 -17.41 -33.79 -16.89
N GLY A 186 -16.41 -34.12 -16.07
CA GLY A 186 -15.15 -33.38 -15.97
C GLY A 186 -15.27 -32.09 -15.21
N CYS A 187 -16.17 -31.98 -14.21
CA CYS A 187 -16.35 -30.83 -13.36
C CYS A 187 -16.26 -31.19 -11.88
N SER A 188 -15.87 -30.22 -11.05
CA SER A 188 -15.79 -30.34 -9.58
C SER A 188 -16.98 -29.66 -8.92
#